data_c05a904ed1bdd01831ea3d33109f492a
#
_entry.id   c05a904ed1bdd01831ea3d33109f492a
#
_cell.length_a   1.000
_cell.length_b   1.000
_cell.length_c   1.000
_cell.angle_alpha   90.00
_cell.angle_beta   90.00
_cell.angle_gamma   90.00
#
_symmetry.space_group_name_H-M   'P 1'
#
loop_
_entity.id
_entity.type
_entity.pdbx_description
1 polymer ?
#
loop_
_entity_poly.entity_id
_entity_poly.type
_entity_poly.pdbx_seq_one_letter_code
_entity_poly.pdbx_strand_id
1 'polypeptide(L)'
;MSTKGSRRRQVAPAPSAVPTAPAPLPDHRGRRRARWRFPFLALVIAIVCVLGAGVVLFPTVANWLSQVQQASEVGAIDAEIQDLGPDAVEQALAAADRYNANLIGGAAELPANERLPQATTPEQAGDYASLLDVDSSGLMARVKVPSIDVDLPIYHGTSEEVLQEGVGHLEGTALPVGGDGTHSVLTGHRGLATSELFTNLDRVEVGDTFTIEVFGEVLTYRVTDTRVVEPEETETLLPVLGQDLVTLVTCTPLGVNSHRILVTGERILPTPIRDVEAAGEPSELPGFAWWAVILGGVILLAALYVWWSGRPVLAAGARKRRGSVPEHRLERDAEELGATAAGVPLDGDADERMRPDPTDAAPPPR
;
A
#
# COMPACT_ATOMS: atom_id res chain seq x y z
N MET A 1 6.31 -133.16 0.07
CA MET A 1 7.50 -132.22 0.05
C MET A 1 7.19 -131.18 -0.98
N SER A 2 7.07 -129.98 -0.53
CA SER A 2 6.41 -128.87 -1.16
C SER A 2 7.37 -127.97 -1.93
N THR A 3 7.10 -127.70 -3.18
CA THR A 3 7.84 -126.67 -3.96
C THR A 3 6.91 -125.51 -4.30
N LYS A 4 7.22 -124.37 -3.69
CA LYS A 4 6.54 -123.09 -3.87
C LYS A 4 7.05 -122.42 -5.11
N GLY A 5 6.16 -122.20 -6.12
CA GLY A 5 6.51 -121.41 -7.29
C GLY A 5 6.39 -119.96 -6.99
N SER A 6 7.46 -119.24 -7.37
CA SER A 6 7.59 -117.84 -7.28
C SER A 6 6.97 -117.10 -8.49
N ARG A 7 5.92 -116.32 -8.27
CA ARG A 7 5.36 -115.39 -9.31
C ARG A 7 6.18 -114.11 -9.34
N ARG A 8 6.86 -113.87 -10.43
CA ARG A 8 7.45 -112.54 -10.75
C ARG A 8 6.26 -111.55 -11.06
N ARG A 9 6.24 -110.46 -10.27
CA ARG A 9 5.40 -109.29 -10.59
C ARG A 9 6.14 -108.51 -11.64
N GLN A 10 5.55 -108.29 -12.79
CA GLN A 10 6.00 -107.25 -13.75
C GLN A 10 5.71 -105.83 -13.18
N VAL A 11 6.76 -105.02 -13.08
CA VAL A 11 6.73 -103.65 -12.70
C VAL A 11 6.46 -102.80 -13.98
N ALA A 12 5.31 -102.11 -14.02
CA ALA A 12 5.07 -101.20 -15.10
C ALA A 12 5.98 -100.00 -15.10
N PRO A 13 6.43 -99.47 -16.25
CA PRO A 13 7.30 -98.31 -16.28
C PRO A 13 6.59 -97.01 -15.76
N ALA A 14 7.26 -96.28 -14.95
CA ALA A 14 6.80 -94.96 -14.42
C ALA A 14 6.56 -93.97 -15.57
N PRO A 15 5.54 -93.06 -15.48
CA PRO A 15 5.37 -92.05 -16.48
C PRO A 15 6.50 -90.96 -16.39
N SER A 16 7.08 -90.67 -17.55
CA SER A 16 8.13 -89.67 -17.71
C SER A 16 7.62 -88.28 -17.20
N ALA A 17 8.31 -87.72 -16.21
CA ALA A 17 8.06 -86.38 -15.71
C ALA A 17 8.30 -85.36 -16.79
N VAL A 18 7.27 -84.60 -17.22
CA VAL A 18 7.39 -83.44 -18.07
C VAL A 18 8.11 -82.37 -17.28
N PRO A 19 9.17 -81.72 -17.78
CA PRO A 19 9.86 -80.66 -17.06
C PRO A 19 8.92 -79.45 -16.92
N THR A 20 8.50 -79.18 -15.69
CA THR A 20 7.74 -77.95 -15.36
C THR A 20 8.62 -76.76 -15.60
N ALA A 21 8.19 -75.87 -16.53
CA ALA A 21 8.86 -74.62 -16.79
C ALA A 21 9.02 -73.82 -15.49
N PRO A 22 10.20 -73.21 -15.24
CA PRO A 22 10.42 -72.41 -14.03
C PRO A 22 9.39 -71.27 -13.94
N ALA A 23 8.81 -71.11 -12.78
CA ALA A 23 7.88 -69.99 -12.51
C ALA A 23 8.60 -68.65 -12.81
N PRO A 24 7.88 -67.70 -13.46
CA PRO A 24 8.47 -66.39 -13.73
C PRO A 24 8.84 -65.74 -12.42
N LEU A 25 10.12 -65.37 -12.27
CA LEU A 25 10.66 -64.62 -11.15
C LEU A 25 9.83 -63.32 -10.98
N PRO A 26 9.45 -62.92 -9.76
CA PRO A 26 8.75 -61.67 -9.54
C PRO A 26 9.63 -60.52 -10.07
N ASP A 27 9.04 -59.76 -10.99
CA ASP A 27 9.69 -58.61 -11.61
C ASP A 27 9.89 -57.52 -10.51
N HIS A 28 11.01 -57.56 -9.86
CA HIS A 28 11.51 -56.55 -8.92
C HIS A 28 11.93 -55.28 -9.70
N ARG A 29 11.06 -54.79 -10.58
CA ARG A 29 11.19 -53.43 -11.09
C ARG A 29 11.02 -52.50 -9.90
N GLY A 30 12.13 -52.21 -9.22
CA GLY A 30 12.21 -51.26 -8.14
C GLY A 30 11.45 -50.02 -8.52
N ARG A 31 10.38 -49.73 -7.77
CA ARG A 31 9.69 -48.42 -7.83
C ARG A 31 10.78 -47.37 -7.64
N ARG A 32 11.33 -46.84 -8.75
CA ARG A 32 12.19 -45.65 -8.70
C ARG A 32 11.34 -44.59 -8.01
N ARG A 33 11.65 -44.30 -6.73
CA ARG A 33 11.11 -43.19 -6.00
C ARG A 33 11.39 -41.97 -6.84
N ALA A 34 10.36 -41.40 -7.44
CA ALA A 34 10.46 -40.17 -8.19
C ALA A 34 11.03 -39.10 -7.26
N ARG A 35 12.25 -38.66 -7.54
CA ARG A 35 12.94 -37.62 -6.76
C ARG A 35 12.33 -36.28 -7.09
N TRP A 36 12.11 -35.45 -6.08
CA TRP A 36 11.78 -34.05 -6.24
C TRP A 36 12.82 -33.39 -7.15
N ARG A 37 12.37 -32.64 -8.15
CA ARG A 37 13.23 -31.88 -9.06
C ARG A 37 13.05 -30.40 -8.76
N PHE A 38 14.16 -29.68 -8.65
CA PHE A 38 14.12 -28.24 -8.41
C PHE A 38 13.46 -27.51 -9.60
N PRO A 39 12.29 -26.85 -9.39
CA PRO A 39 11.55 -26.21 -10.48
C PRO A 39 12.03 -24.76 -10.65
N PHE A 40 13.16 -24.57 -11.36
CA PHE A 40 13.78 -23.25 -11.52
C PHE A 40 12.80 -22.19 -12.08
N LEU A 41 11.99 -22.54 -13.09
CA LEU A 41 11.01 -21.63 -13.67
C LEU A 41 9.93 -21.22 -12.65
N ALA A 42 9.43 -22.16 -11.86
CA ALA A 42 8.47 -21.86 -10.80
C ALA A 42 9.06 -20.97 -9.71
N LEU A 43 10.35 -21.14 -9.39
CA LEU A 43 11.05 -20.25 -8.47
C LEU A 43 11.15 -18.83 -9.03
N VAL A 44 11.52 -18.68 -10.32
CA VAL A 44 11.58 -17.35 -10.95
C VAL A 44 10.22 -16.66 -10.93
N ILE A 45 9.15 -17.39 -11.28
CA ILE A 45 7.77 -16.85 -11.21
C ILE A 45 7.41 -16.45 -9.78
N ALA A 46 7.71 -17.29 -8.79
CA ALA A 46 7.46 -17.01 -7.39
C ALA A 46 8.18 -15.73 -6.92
N ILE A 47 9.46 -15.57 -7.28
CA ILE A 47 10.23 -14.35 -6.96
C ILE A 47 9.60 -13.13 -7.60
N VAL A 48 9.23 -13.18 -8.88
CA VAL A 48 8.58 -12.06 -9.58
C VAL A 48 7.25 -11.70 -8.91
N CYS A 49 6.44 -12.69 -8.50
CA CYS A 49 5.19 -12.44 -7.78
C CYS A 49 5.41 -11.78 -6.42
N VAL A 50 6.42 -12.24 -5.65
CA VAL A 50 6.75 -11.65 -4.34
C VAL A 50 7.27 -10.22 -4.49
N LEU A 51 8.15 -9.97 -5.48
CA LEU A 51 8.64 -8.62 -5.77
C LEU A 51 7.50 -7.70 -6.23
N GLY A 52 6.62 -8.18 -7.11
CA GLY A 52 5.44 -7.43 -7.55
C GLY A 52 4.50 -7.08 -6.38
N ALA A 53 4.26 -8.03 -5.48
CA ALA A 53 3.48 -7.77 -4.26
C ALA A 53 4.18 -6.74 -3.35
N GLY A 54 5.51 -6.81 -3.21
CA GLY A 54 6.29 -5.83 -2.45
C GLY A 54 6.16 -4.42 -3.02
N VAL A 55 6.23 -4.26 -4.34
CA VAL A 55 6.04 -2.94 -5.01
C VAL A 55 4.62 -2.40 -4.79
N VAL A 56 3.60 -3.24 -4.89
CA VAL A 56 2.20 -2.83 -4.67
C VAL A 56 1.94 -2.45 -3.22
N LEU A 57 2.54 -3.18 -2.26
CA LEU A 57 2.37 -2.92 -0.83
C LEU A 57 3.28 -1.80 -0.31
N PHE A 58 4.27 -1.35 -1.09
CA PHE A 58 5.25 -0.36 -0.66
C PHE A 58 4.63 0.91 -0.06
N PRO A 59 3.64 1.57 -0.70
CA PRO A 59 3.05 2.78 -0.13
C PRO A 59 2.38 2.52 1.22
N THR A 60 1.66 1.40 1.36
CA THR A 60 0.98 1.04 2.61
C THR A 60 1.96 0.77 3.75
N VAL A 61 3.07 0.09 3.44
CA VAL A 61 4.15 -0.17 4.42
C VAL A 61 4.82 1.12 4.84
N ALA A 62 5.17 1.96 3.86
CA ALA A 62 5.85 3.23 4.10
C ALA A 62 4.99 4.18 4.95
N ASN A 63 3.71 4.34 4.60
CA ASN A 63 2.77 5.15 5.38
C ASN A 63 2.60 4.62 6.81
N TRP A 64 2.48 3.31 6.99
CA TRP A 64 2.38 2.71 8.32
C TRP A 64 3.62 2.98 9.17
N LEU A 65 4.82 2.86 8.59
CA LEU A 65 6.08 3.16 9.27
C LEU A 65 6.20 4.64 9.61
N SER A 66 5.82 5.53 8.69
CA SER A 66 5.80 6.98 8.92
C SER A 66 4.90 7.37 10.08
N GLN A 67 3.68 6.81 10.16
CA GLN A 67 2.77 7.06 11.27
C GLN A 67 3.33 6.58 12.62
N VAL A 68 3.99 5.39 12.64
CA VAL A 68 4.68 4.91 13.86
C VAL A 68 5.79 5.85 14.28
N GLN A 69 6.59 6.35 13.33
CA GLN A 69 7.67 7.28 13.61
C GLN A 69 7.11 8.61 14.14
N GLN A 70 6.15 9.21 13.47
CA GLN A 70 5.50 10.47 13.89
C GLN A 70 4.88 10.35 15.29
N ALA A 71 4.18 9.23 15.58
CA ALA A 71 3.65 8.98 16.91
C ALA A 71 4.76 8.87 17.97
N SER A 72 5.91 8.30 17.65
CA SER A 72 7.04 8.19 18.58
C SER A 72 7.72 9.53 18.84
N GLU A 73 7.82 10.39 17.84
CA GLU A 73 8.39 11.74 17.94
C GLU A 73 7.52 12.65 18.80
N VAL A 74 6.19 12.62 18.58
CA VAL A 74 5.23 13.35 19.41
C VAL A 74 5.32 12.88 20.87
N GLY A 75 5.35 11.56 21.11
CA GLY A 75 5.46 11.05 22.48
C GLY A 75 6.78 11.40 23.17
N ALA A 76 7.87 11.51 22.42
CA ALA A 76 9.17 11.91 22.96
C ALA A 76 9.17 13.37 23.41
N ILE A 77 8.62 14.30 22.57
CA ILE A 77 8.57 15.73 22.93
C ILE A 77 7.64 15.98 24.13
N ASP A 78 6.50 15.29 24.21
CA ASP A 78 5.59 15.42 25.36
C ASP A 78 6.29 15.04 26.67
N ALA A 79 7.12 13.99 26.66
CA ALA A 79 7.90 13.58 27.82
C ALA A 79 8.98 14.65 28.16
N GLU A 80 9.64 15.20 27.18
CA GLU A 80 10.69 16.21 27.37
C GLU A 80 10.13 17.54 27.87
N ILE A 81 8.98 17.98 27.34
CA ILE A 81 8.25 19.15 27.87
C ILE A 81 7.86 18.96 29.33
N GLN A 82 7.42 17.77 29.73
CA GLN A 82 7.11 17.47 31.13
C GLN A 82 8.35 17.57 32.03
N ASP A 83 9.52 17.20 31.51
CA ASP A 83 10.79 17.26 32.24
C ASP A 83 11.36 18.69 32.37
N LEU A 84 10.98 19.63 31.49
CA LEU A 84 11.42 21.03 31.53
C LEU A 84 10.96 21.76 32.81
N GLY A 85 9.81 21.40 33.30
CA GLY A 85 9.18 22.09 34.43
C GLY A 85 8.42 23.38 34.08
N PRO A 86 7.50 23.84 34.94
CA PRO A 86 6.55 24.89 34.60
C PRO A 86 7.19 26.24 34.30
N ASP A 87 8.29 26.61 35.00
CA ASP A 87 8.96 27.91 34.81
C ASP A 87 9.61 27.99 33.39
N ALA A 88 10.18 26.88 32.89
CA ALA A 88 10.80 26.85 31.58
C ALA A 88 9.74 26.87 30.47
N VAL A 89 8.64 26.15 30.66
CA VAL A 89 7.48 26.19 29.74
C VAL A 89 6.91 27.59 29.63
N GLU A 90 6.66 28.28 30.77
CA GLU A 90 6.17 29.67 30.78
C GLU A 90 7.13 30.62 30.05
N GLN A 91 8.44 30.46 30.27
CA GLN A 91 9.46 31.28 29.57
C GLN A 91 9.47 31.03 28.07
N ALA A 92 9.32 29.79 27.61
CA ALA A 92 9.26 29.42 26.20
C ALA A 92 8.04 30.03 25.50
N LEU A 93 6.85 29.86 26.11
CA LEU A 93 5.61 30.46 25.62
C LEU A 93 5.68 31.99 25.61
N ALA A 94 6.19 32.62 26.67
CA ALA A 94 6.36 34.07 26.73
C ALA A 94 7.38 34.59 25.69
N ALA A 95 8.35 33.79 25.30
CA ALA A 95 9.29 34.15 24.21
C ALA A 95 8.59 34.09 22.85
N ALA A 96 7.75 33.06 22.63
CA ALA A 96 6.93 32.92 21.42
C ALA A 96 5.90 34.06 21.29
N ASP A 97 5.24 34.42 22.39
CA ASP A 97 4.30 35.58 22.42
C ASP A 97 5.00 36.88 22.07
N ARG A 98 6.22 37.13 22.59
CA ARG A 98 6.99 38.29 22.22
C ARG A 98 7.39 38.34 20.77
N TYR A 99 7.72 37.17 20.20
CA TYR A 99 7.98 37.04 18.76
C TYR A 99 6.76 37.43 17.97
N ASN A 100 5.59 36.88 18.31
CA ASN A 100 4.29 37.17 17.65
C ASN A 100 3.94 38.65 17.74
N ALA A 101 4.10 39.26 18.93
CA ALA A 101 3.84 40.69 19.13
C ALA A 101 4.74 41.58 18.27
N ASN A 102 6.02 41.21 18.08
CA ASN A 102 6.95 41.92 17.21
C ASN A 102 6.56 41.80 15.72
N LEU A 103 6.07 40.65 15.27
CA LEU A 103 5.54 40.47 13.91
C LEU A 103 4.36 41.38 13.63
N ILE A 104 3.40 41.50 14.57
CA ILE A 104 2.22 42.35 14.45
C ILE A 104 2.59 43.82 14.47
N GLY A 105 3.54 44.21 15.37
CA GLY A 105 3.99 45.57 15.54
C GLY A 105 4.87 46.10 14.39
N GLY A 106 5.57 45.19 13.74
CA GLY A 106 6.35 45.48 12.56
C GLY A 106 5.57 45.22 11.28
N ALA A 107 4.47 45.96 11.00
CA ALA A 107 3.75 45.83 9.74
C ALA A 107 4.77 45.86 8.57
N ALA A 108 5.38 44.73 8.31
CA ALA A 108 6.30 44.55 7.21
C ALA A 108 5.48 44.75 5.95
N GLU A 109 5.74 45.84 5.25
CA GLU A 109 5.38 46.02 3.87
C GLU A 109 5.95 44.81 3.11
N LEU A 110 5.13 43.78 2.92
CA LEU A 110 5.48 42.64 2.10
C LEU A 110 5.63 43.16 0.66
N PRO A 111 6.79 43.01 0.03
CA PRO A 111 6.90 43.30 -1.37
C PRO A 111 5.91 42.48 -2.16
N ALA A 112 5.14 43.11 -3.01
CA ALA A 112 4.01 42.49 -3.76
C ALA A 112 4.38 41.28 -4.67
N ASN A 113 5.65 40.88 -4.69
CA ASN A 113 6.17 39.83 -5.56
C ASN A 113 7.03 38.76 -4.86
N GLU A 114 7.14 38.76 -3.54
CA GLU A 114 7.88 37.71 -2.84
C GLU A 114 6.94 36.67 -2.28
N ARG A 115 7.23 35.40 -2.60
CA ARG A 115 6.73 34.24 -1.90
C ARG A 115 6.82 34.49 -0.41
N LEU A 116 5.78 34.16 0.33
CA LEU A 116 5.57 34.30 1.77
C LEU A 116 6.86 34.65 2.57
N PRO A 117 6.80 35.60 3.50
CA PRO A 117 7.99 36.16 4.10
C PRO A 117 8.86 35.08 4.73
N GLN A 118 10.04 34.88 4.18
CA GLN A 118 11.11 34.20 4.89
C GLN A 118 11.75 35.26 5.81
N ALA A 119 12.25 34.83 6.97
CA ALA A 119 12.97 35.72 7.87
C ALA A 119 13.94 36.62 7.11
N THR A 120 13.76 37.92 7.24
CA THR A 120 14.45 38.91 6.41
C THR A 120 15.91 39.14 6.80
N THR A 121 16.34 38.62 7.97
CA THR A 121 17.74 38.70 8.41
C THR A 121 18.19 37.36 9.01
N PRO A 122 19.51 37.02 8.88
CA PRO A 122 20.08 35.83 9.49
C PRO A 122 19.91 35.79 11.03
N GLU A 123 19.80 36.92 11.67
CA GLU A 123 19.65 37.09 13.10
C GLU A 123 18.21 36.73 13.52
N GLN A 124 17.20 37.18 12.77
CA GLN A 124 15.79 36.81 12.99
C GLN A 124 15.52 35.33 12.71
N ALA A 125 16.19 34.75 11.71
CA ALA A 125 16.10 33.33 11.42
C ALA A 125 16.71 32.47 12.54
N GLY A 126 17.83 32.92 13.13
CA GLY A 126 18.47 32.25 14.26
C GLY A 126 17.60 32.29 15.52
N ASP A 127 16.98 33.44 15.77
CA ASP A 127 16.05 33.59 16.90
C ASP A 127 14.79 32.70 16.70
N TYR A 128 14.20 32.66 15.51
CA TYR A 128 13.03 31.85 15.19
C TYR A 128 13.29 30.37 15.44
N ALA A 129 14.36 29.80 14.95
CA ALA A 129 14.67 28.37 15.07
C ALA A 129 14.94 27.92 16.50
N SER A 130 15.18 28.85 17.43
CA SER A 130 15.40 28.55 18.86
C SER A 130 14.14 28.65 19.71
N LEU A 131 13.05 29.19 19.15
CA LEU A 131 11.78 29.34 19.86
C LEU A 131 10.98 28.02 19.82
N LEU A 132 10.43 27.62 20.97
CA LEU A 132 9.65 26.39 21.07
C LEU A 132 10.43 25.13 20.62
N ASP A 133 11.74 25.15 20.69
CA ASP A 133 12.61 24.02 20.36
C ASP A 133 13.17 23.41 21.64
N VAL A 134 12.81 22.16 21.93
CA VAL A 134 13.15 21.50 23.21
C VAL A 134 14.44 20.70 23.06
N ASP A 135 14.61 19.96 21.97
CA ASP A 135 15.68 18.97 21.77
C ASP A 135 16.59 19.25 20.56
N SER A 136 16.47 20.42 19.96
CA SER A 136 17.19 20.83 18.74
C SER A 136 16.81 20.00 17.49
N SER A 137 15.67 19.31 17.52
CA SER A 137 15.09 18.62 16.34
C SER A 137 14.32 19.59 15.44
N GLY A 138 13.97 20.75 15.96
CA GLY A 138 13.07 21.71 15.32
C GLY A 138 11.59 21.38 15.49
N LEU A 139 11.24 20.35 16.27
CA LEU A 139 9.87 20.01 16.62
C LEU A 139 9.32 20.99 17.67
N MET A 140 8.23 21.69 17.33
CA MET A 140 7.69 22.79 18.19
C MET A 140 6.32 22.51 18.78
N ALA A 141 5.50 21.70 18.09
CA ALA A 141 4.10 21.52 18.44
C ALA A 141 3.52 20.27 17.75
N ARG A 142 2.24 20.00 18.00
CA ARG A 142 1.48 18.93 17.41
C ARG A 142 0.15 19.47 16.85
N VAL A 143 -0.31 18.99 15.71
CA VAL A 143 -1.62 19.31 15.14
C VAL A 143 -2.48 18.05 15.05
N LYS A 144 -3.73 18.14 15.54
CA LYS A 144 -4.74 17.09 15.39
C LYS A 144 -5.93 17.62 14.61
N VAL A 145 -6.34 16.91 13.54
CA VAL A 145 -7.54 17.20 12.75
C VAL A 145 -8.42 15.94 12.72
N PRO A 146 -9.30 15.75 13.71
CA PRO A 146 -10.05 14.50 13.90
C PRO A 146 -10.95 14.11 12.71
N SER A 147 -11.48 15.10 11.98
CA SER A 147 -12.38 14.84 10.82
C SER A 147 -11.70 14.09 9.67
N ILE A 148 -10.36 14.08 9.64
CA ILE A 148 -9.54 13.41 8.61
C ILE A 148 -8.45 12.52 9.19
N ASP A 149 -8.57 12.12 10.46
CA ASP A 149 -7.63 11.25 11.19
C ASP A 149 -6.17 11.74 11.14
N VAL A 150 -5.95 13.07 11.18
CA VAL A 150 -4.62 13.68 11.21
C VAL A 150 -4.18 13.90 12.65
N ASP A 151 -2.95 13.47 12.94
CA ASP A 151 -2.23 13.63 14.20
C ASP A 151 -0.73 13.67 13.89
N LEU A 152 -0.18 14.90 13.75
CA LEU A 152 1.13 15.12 13.15
C LEU A 152 1.99 16.09 13.96
N PRO A 153 3.33 15.87 14.00
CA PRO A 153 4.27 16.83 14.54
C PRO A 153 4.36 18.09 13.65
N ILE A 154 4.59 19.24 14.29
CA ILE A 154 4.84 20.53 13.63
C ILE A 154 6.29 20.91 13.87
N TYR A 155 7.02 21.19 12.79
CA TYR A 155 8.43 21.56 12.80
C TYR A 155 8.64 22.99 12.33
N HIS A 156 9.81 23.55 12.65
CA HIS A 156 10.24 24.84 12.15
C HIS A 156 10.50 24.82 10.65
N GLY A 157 9.99 25.84 9.95
CA GLY A 157 10.23 26.02 8.52
C GLY A 157 9.42 25.08 7.64
N THR A 158 9.61 25.24 6.33
CA THR A 158 8.91 24.48 5.29
C THR A 158 9.87 23.92 4.26
N SER A 159 11.07 23.48 4.71
CA SER A 159 12.01 22.79 3.83
C SER A 159 11.47 21.45 3.37
N GLU A 160 11.99 20.93 2.28
CA GLU A 160 11.55 19.63 1.75
C GLU A 160 11.77 18.50 2.77
N GLU A 161 12.85 18.57 3.55
CA GLU A 161 13.16 17.61 4.61
C GLU A 161 12.06 17.61 5.69
N VAL A 162 11.70 18.82 6.17
CA VAL A 162 10.63 19.01 7.17
C VAL A 162 9.29 18.47 6.66
N LEU A 163 8.93 18.85 5.43
CA LEU A 163 7.64 18.45 4.85
C LEU A 163 7.52 16.95 4.53
N GLN A 164 8.63 16.22 4.48
CA GLN A 164 8.63 14.76 4.38
C GLN A 164 8.38 14.08 5.72
N GLU A 165 8.74 14.71 6.84
CA GLU A 165 8.61 14.16 8.20
C GLU A 165 7.27 14.53 8.83
N GLY A 166 6.79 15.76 8.63
CA GLY A 166 5.57 16.24 9.25
C GLY A 166 4.98 17.48 8.62
N VAL A 167 4.46 18.33 9.48
CA VAL A 167 3.90 19.63 9.14
C VAL A 167 4.96 20.70 9.42
N GLY A 168 5.19 21.60 8.48
CA GLY A 168 6.09 22.72 8.62
C GLY A 168 5.38 24.00 9.00
N HIS A 169 5.87 24.72 10.01
CA HIS A 169 5.44 26.07 10.31
C HIS A 169 6.10 27.04 9.35
N LEU A 170 5.29 27.88 8.68
CA LEU A 170 5.79 28.85 7.74
C LEU A 170 6.48 30.01 8.46
N GLU A 171 7.79 30.12 8.31
CA GLU A 171 8.58 31.18 8.89
C GLU A 171 8.09 32.57 8.42
N GLY A 172 8.03 33.53 9.35
CA GLY A 172 7.48 34.86 9.11
C GLY A 172 5.98 35.00 9.38
N THR A 173 5.29 33.89 9.69
CA THR A 173 3.94 33.91 10.26
C THR A 173 4.00 33.76 11.80
N ALA A 174 2.91 34.01 12.50
CA ALA A 174 2.89 33.89 13.96
C ALA A 174 3.15 32.43 14.38
N LEU A 175 3.96 32.24 15.44
CA LEU A 175 4.12 30.94 16.08
C LEU A 175 2.77 30.43 16.61
N PRO A 176 2.53 29.11 16.65
CA PRO A 176 1.23 28.54 16.91
C PRO A 176 0.89 28.48 18.41
N VAL A 177 1.13 29.57 19.13
CA VAL A 177 0.78 29.76 20.55
C VAL A 177 -0.51 30.56 20.74
N GLY A 178 -1.13 30.99 19.64
CA GLY A 178 -2.33 31.81 19.64
C GLY A 178 -2.05 33.27 19.95
N GLY A 179 -3.12 34.01 20.21
CA GLY A 179 -3.08 35.44 20.56
C GLY A 179 -3.93 36.33 19.67
N ASP A 180 -4.35 37.46 20.20
CA ASP A 180 -5.17 38.42 19.44
C ASP A 180 -4.39 39.04 18.29
N GLY A 181 -4.96 38.97 17.09
CA GLY A 181 -4.33 39.46 15.87
C GLY A 181 -3.18 38.57 15.34
N THR A 182 -3.09 37.33 15.78
CA THR A 182 -2.12 36.36 15.26
C THR A 182 -2.68 35.53 14.11
N HIS A 183 -1.82 35.11 13.17
CA HIS A 183 -2.14 34.17 12.13
C HIS A 183 -0.97 33.22 11.92
N SER A 184 -1.10 31.98 12.34
CA SER A 184 -0.09 30.92 12.12
C SER A 184 -0.41 30.12 10.86
N VAL A 185 0.58 29.81 10.05
CA VAL A 185 0.44 29.05 8.81
C VAL A 185 1.23 27.74 8.91
N LEU A 186 0.49 26.64 8.75
CA LEU A 186 1.02 25.28 8.85
C LEU A 186 0.88 24.57 7.51
N THR A 187 2.00 24.13 6.96
CA THR A 187 2.06 23.52 5.62
C THR A 187 2.39 22.03 5.70
N GLY A 188 1.68 21.21 4.97
CA GLY A 188 1.94 19.78 4.85
C GLY A 188 1.79 19.28 3.42
N HIS A 189 2.55 18.26 3.08
CA HIS A 189 2.44 17.62 1.77
C HIS A 189 1.10 16.94 1.52
N ARG A 190 0.75 16.81 0.25
CA ARG A 190 -0.40 16.05 -0.23
C ARG A 190 0.04 14.99 -1.23
N GLY A 191 -0.38 13.72 -0.98
CA GLY A 191 -0.15 12.64 -1.95
C GLY A 191 1.27 12.10 -1.97
N LEU A 192 2.01 12.17 -0.87
CA LEU A 192 3.26 11.42 -0.72
C LEU A 192 2.97 9.92 -0.73
N ALA A 193 3.82 9.15 -1.43
CA ALA A 193 3.70 7.70 -1.44
C ALA A 193 4.08 7.05 -0.10
N THR A 194 4.77 7.79 0.75
CA THR A 194 5.36 7.33 2.01
C THR A 194 4.62 7.80 3.26
N SER A 195 3.82 8.86 3.16
CA SER A 195 3.11 9.45 4.30
C SER A 195 1.81 10.10 3.86
N GLU A 196 0.76 9.98 4.68
CA GLU A 196 -0.57 10.54 4.37
C GLU A 196 -0.61 12.06 4.57
N LEU A 197 0.00 12.57 5.63
CA LEU A 197 0.07 13.99 5.99
C LEU A 197 -1.27 14.73 5.74
N PHE A 198 -1.27 15.81 4.95
CA PHE A 198 -2.48 16.58 4.59
C PHE A 198 -3.19 16.09 3.32
N THR A 199 -3.04 14.79 2.97
CA THR A 199 -3.65 14.23 1.75
C THR A 199 -5.17 14.41 1.70
N ASN A 200 -5.83 14.33 2.85
CA ASN A 200 -7.28 14.42 2.98
C ASN A 200 -7.78 15.81 3.40
N LEU A 201 -6.95 16.85 3.38
CA LEU A 201 -7.32 18.19 3.82
C LEU A 201 -8.51 18.78 3.03
N ASP A 202 -8.74 18.32 1.81
CA ASP A 202 -9.89 18.69 0.98
C ASP A 202 -11.25 18.16 1.49
N ARG A 203 -11.25 17.32 2.52
CA ARG A 203 -12.48 16.78 3.15
C ARG A 203 -12.86 17.52 4.42
N VAL A 204 -12.02 18.44 4.87
CA VAL A 204 -12.34 19.29 6.02
C VAL A 204 -13.41 20.29 5.65
N GLU A 205 -14.47 20.39 6.45
CA GLU A 205 -15.59 21.26 6.21
C GLU A 205 -15.63 22.42 7.20
N VAL A 206 -16.29 23.52 6.80
CA VAL A 206 -16.55 24.65 7.70
C VAL A 206 -17.39 24.17 8.89
N GLY A 207 -16.92 24.46 10.09
CA GLY A 207 -17.52 24.00 11.35
C GLY A 207 -16.78 22.85 12.03
N ASP A 208 -15.91 22.12 11.31
CA ASP A 208 -14.98 21.15 11.90
C ASP A 208 -14.06 21.83 12.89
N THR A 209 -13.45 21.05 13.76
CA THR A 209 -12.47 21.55 14.73
C THR A 209 -11.15 20.82 14.59
N PHE A 210 -10.07 21.53 14.82
CA PHE A 210 -8.75 20.98 14.99
C PHE A 210 -8.05 21.57 16.21
N THR A 211 -7.05 20.89 16.72
CA THR A 211 -6.28 21.36 17.89
C THR A 211 -4.81 21.48 17.57
N ILE A 212 -4.15 22.44 18.21
CA ILE A 212 -2.70 22.53 18.31
C ILE A 212 -2.32 22.32 19.77
N GLU A 213 -1.43 21.38 20.00
CA GLU A 213 -0.82 21.14 21.30
C GLU A 213 0.62 21.68 21.26
N VAL A 214 0.91 22.65 22.12
CA VAL A 214 2.21 23.34 22.16
C VAL A 214 2.62 23.55 23.62
N PHE A 215 3.76 23.00 24.02
CA PHE A 215 4.32 23.12 25.37
C PHE A 215 3.30 22.86 26.49
N GLY A 216 2.44 21.85 26.31
CA GLY A 216 1.42 21.48 27.29
C GLY A 216 0.14 22.31 27.23
N GLU A 217 0.06 23.34 26.40
CA GLU A 217 -1.18 24.08 26.13
C GLU A 217 -1.92 23.49 24.94
N VAL A 218 -3.27 23.52 25.00
CA VAL A 218 -4.14 23.08 23.91
C VAL A 218 -4.94 24.25 23.37
N LEU A 219 -4.77 24.48 22.08
CA LEU A 219 -5.47 25.50 21.34
C LEU A 219 -6.45 24.86 20.39
N THR A 220 -7.76 25.10 20.57
CA THR A 220 -8.80 24.57 19.69
C THR A 220 -9.26 25.62 18.73
N TYR A 221 -9.26 25.27 17.44
CA TYR A 221 -9.72 26.12 16.33
C TYR A 221 -10.93 25.52 15.68
N ARG A 222 -11.88 26.37 15.29
CA ARG A 222 -13.02 25.98 14.44
C ARG A 222 -12.79 26.47 13.04
N VAL A 223 -12.92 25.58 12.06
CA VAL A 223 -12.82 25.93 10.64
C VAL A 223 -13.92 26.92 10.27
N THR A 224 -13.52 28.10 9.83
CA THR A 224 -14.39 29.18 9.40
C THR A 224 -14.40 29.36 7.88
N ASP A 225 -13.33 28.92 7.21
CA ASP A 225 -13.19 29.06 5.77
C ASP A 225 -12.36 27.91 5.16
N THR A 226 -12.78 27.48 3.97
CA THR A 226 -12.04 26.52 3.14
C THR A 226 -12.05 27.00 1.70
N ARG A 227 -10.87 27.12 1.09
CA ARG A 227 -10.75 27.61 -0.29
C ARG A 227 -9.58 26.99 -1.03
N VAL A 228 -9.65 27.08 -2.36
CA VAL A 228 -8.55 26.71 -3.25
C VAL A 228 -8.08 27.99 -3.94
N VAL A 229 -6.79 28.27 -3.83
CA VAL A 229 -6.18 29.51 -4.33
C VAL A 229 -4.96 29.21 -5.21
N GLU A 230 -4.53 30.18 -6.00
CA GLU A 230 -3.22 30.14 -6.67
C GLU A 230 -2.09 30.32 -5.64
N PRO A 231 -0.89 29.80 -5.89
CA PRO A 231 0.23 29.87 -4.92
C PRO A 231 0.66 31.30 -4.58
N GLU A 232 0.38 32.24 -5.45
CA GLU A 232 0.69 33.66 -5.31
C GLU A 232 -0.33 34.44 -4.47
N GLU A 233 -1.52 33.88 -4.23
CA GLU A 233 -2.59 34.49 -3.42
C GLU A 233 -2.31 34.35 -1.92
N THR A 234 -1.42 35.17 -1.39
CA THR A 234 -0.98 35.15 0.02
C THR A 234 -1.74 36.11 0.93
N GLU A 235 -2.56 36.98 0.37
CA GLU A 235 -3.32 38.01 1.12
C GLU A 235 -4.23 37.39 2.20
N THR A 236 -4.71 36.19 1.96
CA THR A 236 -5.58 35.43 2.88
C THR A 236 -4.83 34.88 4.10
N LEU A 237 -3.51 34.93 4.08
CA LEU A 237 -2.63 34.46 5.18
C LEU A 237 -2.15 35.62 6.07
N LEU A 238 -2.59 36.84 5.77
CA LEU A 238 -2.24 38.01 6.57
C LEU A 238 -3.03 37.98 7.91
N PRO A 239 -2.41 38.49 9.01
CA PRO A 239 -3.10 38.62 10.29
C PRO A 239 -4.32 39.55 10.20
N VAL A 240 -5.36 39.21 10.95
CA VAL A 240 -6.57 40.02 11.07
C VAL A 240 -6.71 40.51 12.51
N LEU A 241 -6.78 41.82 12.70
CA LEU A 241 -6.92 42.42 14.04
C LEU A 241 -8.15 41.86 14.74
N GLY A 242 -7.99 41.45 15.99
CA GLY A 242 -9.06 40.91 16.82
C GLY A 242 -9.38 39.44 16.56
N GLN A 243 -8.60 38.75 15.70
CA GLN A 243 -8.77 37.31 15.44
C GLN A 243 -7.49 36.55 15.77
N ASP A 244 -7.67 35.34 16.28
CA ASP A 244 -6.60 34.34 16.49
C ASP A 244 -6.85 33.24 15.47
N LEU A 245 -6.00 33.20 14.42
CA LEU A 245 -6.18 32.37 13.24
C LEU A 245 -5.05 31.36 13.06
N VAL A 246 -5.43 30.18 12.56
CA VAL A 246 -4.49 29.20 12.02
C VAL A 246 -4.98 28.72 10.66
N THR A 247 -4.09 28.69 9.68
CA THR A 247 -4.40 28.14 8.35
C THR A 247 -3.54 26.91 8.07
N LEU A 248 -4.21 25.78 7.77
CA LEU A 248 -3.59 24.56 7.26
C LEU A 248 -3.51 24.65 5.75
N VAL A 249 -2.32 24.39 5.18
CA VAL A 249 -2.04 24.56 3.76
C VAL A 249 -1.53 23.26 3.14
N THR A 250 -2.07 22.90 1.97
CA THR A 250 -1.51 21.81 1.17
C THR A 250 -1.66 22.05 -0.33
N CYS A 251 -0.98 21.25 -1.15
CA CYS A 251 -0.99 21.38 -2.61
C CYS A 251 -2.20 20.66 -3.24
N THR A 252 -2.68 21.17 -4.39
CA THR A 252 -3.74 20.55 -5.20
C THR A 252 -3.61 20.97 -6.67
N PRO A 253 -4.13 20.19 -7.68
CA PRO A 253 -4.53 18.79 -7.59
C PRO A 253 -3.33 17.85 -7.34
N LEU A 254 -3.61 16.63 -6.87
CA LEU A 254 -2.58 15.60 -6.62
C LEU A 254 -1.68 15.41 -7.86
N GLY A 255 -0.37 15.49 -7.67
CA GLY A 255 0.63 15.29 -8.71
C GLY A 255 0.83 16.46 -9.69
N VAL A 256 -0.07 17.46 -9.70
CA VAL A 256 0.06 18.71 -10.49
C VAL A 256 0.53 19.86 -9.61
N ASN A 257 -0.03 19.99 -8.41
CA ASN A 257 0.36 20.94 -7.35
C ASN A 257 0.30 22.43 -7.78
N SER A 258 -0.59 22.76 -8.72
CA SER A 258 -0.73 24.10 -9.28
C SER A 258 -1.44 25.08 -8.36
N HIS A 259 -2.21 24.61 -7.39
CA HIS A 259 -2.99 25.41 -6.45
C HIS A 259 -2.70 24.99 -5.01
N ARG A 260 -3.25 25.74 -4.05
CA ARG A 260 -3.18 25.45 -2.62
C ARG A 260 -4.58 25.31 -2.07
N ILE A 261 -4.80 24.30 -1.22
CA ILE A 261 -5.98 24.21 -0.35
C ILE A 261 -5.60 24.93 0.93
N LEU A 262 -6.44 25.88 1.32
CA LEU A 262 -6.35 26.61 2.58
C LEU A 262 -7.55 26.22 3.44
N VAL A 263 -7.30 25.80 4.68
CA VAL A 263 -8.31 25.54 5.70
C VAL A 263 -8.00 26.45 6.87
N THR A 264 -8.78 27.52 7.04
CA THR A 264 -8.57 28.51 8.08
C THR A 264 -9.52 28.27 9.25
N GLY A 265 -8.94 28.17 10.43
CA GLY A 265 -9.66 28.07 11.70
C GLY A 265 -9.49 29.30 12.57
N GLU A 266 -10.55 29.68 13.28
CA GLU A 266 -10.55 30.71 14.31
C GLU A 266 -10.60 30.09 15.70
N ARG A 267 -9.86 30.65 16.63
CA ARG A 267 -9.72 30.17 17.99
C ARG A 267 -11.06 30.07 18.71
N ILE A 268 -11.30 28.96 19.42
CA ILE A 268 -12.44 28.79 20.32
C ILE A 268 -12.01 29.14 21.74
N LEU A 269 -12.64 30.11 22.35
CA LEU A 269 -12.40 30.48 23.74
C LEU A 269 -13.70 30.38 24.57
N PRO A 270 -13.68 29.76 25.76
CA PRO A 270 -12.56 28.98 26.32
C PRO A 270 -12.35 27.67 25.52
N THR A 271 -11.14 27.12 25.59
CA THR A 271 -10.83 25.80 25.02
C THR A 271 -11.80 24.75 25.56
N PRO A 272 -12.42 23.91 24.69
CA PRO A 272 -13.33 22.87 25.15
C PRO A 272 -12.68 21.91 26.15
N ILE A 273 -13.37 21.56 27.23
CA ILE A 273 -12.83 20.72 28.30
C ILE A 273 -12.35 19.37 27.77
N ARG A 274 -13.08 18.77 26.84
CA ARG A 274 -12.70 17.50 26.19
C ARG A 274 -11.33 17.56 25.50
N ASP A 275 -11.01 18.70 24.89
CA ASP A 275 -9.74 18.88 24.15
C ASP A 275 -8.59 19.10 25.14
N VAL A 276 -8.88 19.76 26.28
CA VAL A 276 -7.92 19.90 27.39
C VAL A 276 -7.65 18.54 28.06
N GLU A 277 -8.68 17.72 28.26
CA GLU A 277 -8.56 16.38 28.85
C GLU A 277 -7.81 15.42 27.95
N ALA A 278 -7.90 15.60 26.61
CA ALA A 278 -7.19 14.81 25.61
C ALA A 278 -5.76 15.32 25.31
N ALA A 279 -5.32 16.39 26.02
CA ALA A 279 -3.96 16.92 25.89
C ALA A 279 -2.92 15.90 26.34
N GLY A 280 -1.87 15.75 25.56
CA GLY A 280 -0.78 14.80 25.86
C GLY A 280 -1.19 13.32 25.77
N GLU A 281 -2.40 13.01 25.30
CA GLU A 281 -2.73 11.63 24.98
C GLU A 281 -1.79 11.11 23.88
N PRO A 282 -1.21 9.90 24.08
CA PRO A 282 -0.36 9.31 23.05
C PRO A 282 -1.07 9.27 21.70
N SER A 283 -0.34 9.59 20.62
CA SER A 283 -0.87 9.42 19.26
C SER A 283 -1.39 8.00 19.07
N GLU A 284 -2.55 7.87 18.46
CA GLU A 284 -3.07 6.56 18.10
C GLU A 284 -2.07 5.87 17.16
N LEU A 285 -1.49 4.78 17.65
CA LEU A 285 -0.63 3.95 16.81
C LEU A 285 -1.43 3.44 15.61
N PRO A 286 -0.84 3.41 14.42
CA PRO A 286 -1.51 2.88 13.26
C PRO A 286 -1.97 1.45 13.54
N GLY A 287 -3.18 1.13 13.13
CA GLY A 287 -3.82 -0.15 13.41
C GLY A 287 -2.96 -1.36 12.99
N PHE A 288 -3.50 -2.54 13.17
CA PHE A 288 -2.79 -3.79 12.90
C PHE A 288 -2.16 -3.81 11.49
N ALA A 289 -0.90 -4.23 11.40
CA ALA A 289 -0.11 -4.28 10.17
C ALA A 289 -0.61 -5.36 9.18
N TRP A 290 -1.81 -5.18 8.60
CA TRP A 290 -2.42 -6.12 7.63
C TRP A 290 -1.54 -6.38 6.42
N TRP A 291 -0.72 -5.42 6.02
CA TRP A 291 0.26 -5.58 4.94
C TRP A 291 1.25 -6.72 5.21
N ALA A 292 1.65 -6.91 6.47
CA ALA A 292 2.57 -8.00 6.86
C ALA A 292 1.90 -9.37 6.69
N VAL A 293 0.61 -9.49 7.01
CA VAL A 293 -0.18 -10.72 6.82
C VAL A 293 -0.35 -11.02 5.34
N ILE A 294 -0.66 -10.01 4.52
CA ILE A 294 -0.81 -10.16 3.07
C ILE A 294 0.52 -10.60 2.45
N LEU A 295 1.62 -9.93 2.78
CA LEU A 295 2.95 -10.28 2.27
C LEU A 295 3.38 -11.69 2.72
N GLY A 296 3.15 -12.03 3.99
CA GLY A 296 3.40 -13.37 4.52
C GLY A 296 2.58 -14.44 3.79
N GLY A 297 1.31 -14.16 3.50
CA GLY A 297 0.43 -15.02 2.70
C GLY A 297 0.96 -15.23 1.28
N VAL A 298 1.39 -14.16 0.61
CA VAL A 298 1.99 -14.23 -0.74
C VAL A 298 3.26 -15.09 -0.72
N ILE A 299 4.15 -14.88 0.26
CA ILE A 299 5.38 -15.67 0.41
C ILE A 299 5.05 -17.15 0.64
N LEU A 300 4.07 -17.45 1.51
CA LEU A 300 3.65 -18.80 1.79
C LEU A 300 3.07 -19.49 0.53
N LEU A 301 2.21 -18.82 -0.20
CA LEU A 301 1.64 -19.33 -1.45
C LEU A 301 2.72 -19.54 -2.51
N ALA A 302 3.67 -18.64 -2.65
CA ALA A 302 4.82 -18.75 -3.53
C ALA A 302 5.68 -19.97 -3.16
N ALA A 303 5.97 -20.19 -1.87
CA ALA A 303 6.69 -21.35 -1.38
C ALA A 303 5.94 -22.67 -1.65
N LEU A 304 4.64 -22.70 -1.39
CA LEU A 304 3.77 -23.84 -1.69
C LEU A 304 3.73 -24.15 -3.20
N TYR A 305 3.66 -23.11 -4.03
CA TYR A 305 3.69 -23.24 -5.49
C TYR A 305 5.01 -23.88 -5.96
N VAL A 306 6.17 -23.38 -5.50
CA VAL A 306 7.49 -23.94 -5.81
C VAL A 306 7.59 -25.38 -5.33
N TRP A 307 7.16 -25.66 -4.10
CA TRP A 307 7.17 -27.01 -3.55
C TRP A 307 6.29 -27.98 -4.33
N TRP A 308 5.07 -27.55 -4.72
CA TRP A 308 4.16 -28.36 -5.53
C TRP A 308 4.72 -28.61 -6.92
N SER A 309 5.25 -27.58 -7.58
CA SER A 309 5.81 -27.68 -8.94
C SER A 309 7.02 -28.62 -9.01
N GLY A 310 7.76 -28.81 -7.92
CA GLY A 310 8.88 -29.75 -7.82
C GLY A 310 8.44 -31.22 -7.61
N ARG A 311 7.14 -31.47 -7.35
CA ARG A 311 6.65 -32.84 -7.16
C ARG A 311 6.63 -33.57 -8.50
N PRO A 312 7.14 -34.82 -8.56
CA PRO A 312 7.03 -35.63 -9.76
C PRO A 312 5.55 -35.91 -10.05
N VAL A 313 5.10 -35.52 -11.22
CA VAL A 313 3.80 -35.96 -11.73
C VAL A 313 3.91 -37.47 -11.90
N LEU A 314 3.21 -38.23 -11.02
CA LEU A 314 2.99 -39.64 -11.25
C LEU A 314 2.20 -39.72 -12.55
N ALA A 315 2.87 -40.05 -13.67
CA ALA A 315 2.21 -40.31 -14.92
C ALA A 315 1.14 -41.36 -14.64
N ALA A 316 -0.11 -40.92 -14.59
CA ALA A 316 -1.27 -41.82 -14.51
C ALA A 316 -1.08 -42.79 -15.66
N GLY A 317 -0.86 -44.07 -15.31
CA GLY A 317 -0.38 -45.09 -16.21
C GLY A 317 -1.10 -45.05 -17.55
N ALA A 318 -0.31 -44.85 -18.60
CA ALA A 318 -0.72 -45.19 -19.95
C ALA A 318 -1.12 -46.68 -19.89
N ARG A 319 -2.37 -46.94 -19.65
CA ARG A 319 -2.98 -48.24 -19.89
C ARG A 319 -2.80 -48.50 -21.38
N LYS A 320 -1.65 -49.11 -21.70
CA LYS A 320 -1.34 -49.66 -23.00
C LYS A 320 -2.44 -50.69 -23.27
N ARG A 321 -3.48 -50.24 -23.98
CA ARG A 321 -4.40 -51.17 -24.65
C ARG A 321 -3.53 -51.93 -25.64
N ARG A 322 -3.02 -53.06 -25.22
CA ARG A 322 -2.69 -54.15 -26.12
C ARG A 322 -4.01 -54.68 -26.65
N GLY A 323 -4.53 -54.02 -27.66
CA GLY A 323 -5.50 -54.62 -28.55
C GLY A 323 -4.71 -55.65 -29.38
N SER A 324 -4.85 -56.91 -29.03
CA SER A 324 -4.58 -58.01 -29.91
C SER A 324 -5.52 -57.82 -31.12
N VAL A 325 -4.95 -57.44 -32.25
CA VAL A 325 -5.63 -57.52 -33.55
C VAL A 325 -5.70 -59.01 -33.87
N PRO A 326 -6.87 -59.64 -34.01
CA PRO A 326 -6.96 -60.98 -34.57
C PRO A 326 -6.72 -60.87 -36.10
N GLU A 327 -5.71 -61.60 -36.54
CA GLU A 327 -5.17 -61.68 -37.90
C GLU A 327 -6.12 -62.41 -38.89
N HIS A 328 -7.40 -62.45 -38.63
CA HIS A 328 -8.37 -63.25 -39.40
C HIS A 328 -9.49 -62.40 -40.08
N ARG A 329 -9.26 -61.14 -40.35
CA ARG A 329 -10.28 -60.29 -40.99
C ARG A 329 -9.81 -59.53 -42.26
N LEU A 330 -8.67 -59.91 -42.82
CA LEU A 330 -8.17 -59.28 -44.05
C LEU A 330 -8.46 -60.06 -45.34
N GLU A 331 -9.16 -61.19 -45.26
CA GLU A 331 -9.47 -61.98 -46.49
C GLU A 331 -10.94 -61.92 -46.95
N ARG A 332 -11.81 -61.11 -46.31
CA ARG A 332 -13.21 -61.02 -46.70
C ARG A 332 -13.68 -59.71 -47.29
N ASP A 333 -12.88 -58.67 -47.22
CA ASP A 333 -13.26 -57.35 -47.73
C ASP A 333 -12.67 -57.02 -49.14
N ALA A 334 -12.05 -57.98 -49.81
CA ALA A 334 -11.50 -57.83 -51.14
C ALA A 334 -12.45 -58.30 -52.28
N GLU A 335 -13.60 -58.88 -51.96
CA GLU A 335 -14.52 -59.46 -52.97
C GLU A 335 -15.81 -58.68 -53.19
N GLU A 336 -16.05 -57.55 -52.49
CA GLU A 336 -17.29 -56.78 -52.58
C GLU A 336 -17.16 -55.37 -53.17
N LEU A 337 -16.02 -55.00 -53.73
CA LEU A 337 -15.80 -53.69 -54.35
C LEU A 337 -15.59 -53.79 -55.91
N GLY A 338 -16.38 -54.59 -56.49
CA GLY A 338 -16.41 -54.76 -57.97
C GLY A 338 -17.80 -54.71 -58.57
N ALA A 339 -18.58 -53.68 -58.41
CA ALA A 339 -19.71 -53.33 -59.27
C ALA A 339 -20.35 -52.01 -58.83
N THR A 340 -20.15 -50.96 -59.47
CA THR A 340 -21.12 -50.12 -60.20
C THR A 340 -20.56 -48.70 -60.32
N ALA A 341 -20.02 -48.50 -61.48
CA ALA A 341 -19.89 -47.16 -62.06
C ALA A 341 -21.21 -46.82 -62.75
N ALA A 342 -21.72 -45.61 -62.59
CA ALA A 342 -22.34 -44.79 -63.66
C ALA A 342 -23.31 -43.76 -63.10
N GLY A 343 -23.17 -42.54 -63.58
CA GLY A 343 -24.27 -41.56 -63.50
C GLY A 343 -23.92 -40.15 -62.96
N VAL A 344 -23.40 -39.29 -63.83
CA VAL A 344 -23.43 -37.85 -63.87
C VAL A 344 -24.90 -37.37 -64.02
N PRO A 345 -25.38 -36.10 -63.72
CA PRO A 345 -24.71 -34.81 -63.98
C PRO A 345 -24.92 -33.68 -62.93
N LEU A 346 -24.18 -32.62 -63.22
CA LEU A 346 -24.17 -31.20 -62.81
C LEU A 346 -25.52 -30.50 -63.00
N ASP A 347 -25.74 -29.47 -62.17
CA ASP A 347 -26.34 -28.14 -62.39
C ASP A 347 -26.72 -27.60 -61.00
N GLY A 348 -26.47 -26.37 -60.57
CA GLY A 348 -26.42 -25.10 -61.26
C GLY A 348 -26.91 -24.04 -60.27
N ASP A 349 -26.22 -22.95 -60.22
CA ASP A 349 -26.70 -21.60 -59.99
C ASP A 349 -27.13 -21.07 -58.57
N ALA A 350 -26.40 -20.05 -58.17
CA ALA A 350 -26.80 -18.66 -57.93
C ALA A 350 -27.61 -18.32 -56.67
N ASP A 351 -27.13 -17.42 -55.86
CA ASP A 351 -27.52 -16.04 -55.63
C ASP A 351 -26.89 -15.54 -54.33
N GLU A 352 -25.93 -14.65 -54.33
CA GLU A 352 -25.96 -13.19 -54.44
C GLU A 352 -26.88 -12.50 -53.40
N ARG A 353 -26.24 -11.53 -52.72
CA ARG A 353 -26.79 -10.41 -51.90
C ARG A 353 -26.96 -10.69 -50.38
N MET A 354 -26.36 -9.93 -49.50
CA MET A 354 -26.51 -8.46 -49.29
C MET A 354 -25.55 -8.00 -48.18
N ARG A 355 -24.68 -7.05 -48.48
CA ARG A 355 -24.04 -6.15 -47.47
C ARG A 355 -25.07 -5.08 -47.06
N PRO A 356 -24.99 -4.51 -45.90
CA PRO A 356 -25.23 -3.09 -45.71
C PRO A 356 -24.02 -2.32 -45.23
N ASP A 357 -23.96 -1.11 -45.71
CA ASP A 357 -23.09 0.03 -45.71
C ASP A 357 -22.95 0.71 -44.30
N PRO A 358 -21.83 1.40 -44.04
CA PRO A 358 -21.58 2.14 -42.81
C PRO A 358 -21.85 3.61 -43.00
N THR A 359 -22.83 4.18 -42.32
CA THR A 359 -22.89 5.61 -41.98
C THR A 359 -24.00 5.83 -40.96
N ASP A 360 -23.64 6.19 -39.73
CA ASP A 360 -24.29 7.27 -39.01
C ASP A 360 -23.44 7.72 -37.82
N ALA A 361 -22.82 8.88 -38.00
CA ALA A 361 -22.14 9.65 -36.98
C ALA A 361 -23.12 10.69 -36.43
N ALA A 362 -23.31 10.69 -35.11
CA ALA A 362 -23.97 11.79 -34.41
C ALA A 362 -22.95 12.55 -33.54
N PRO A 363 -22.99 13.90 -33.46
CA PRO A 363 -22.01 14.75 -32.81
C PRO A 363 -22.28 14.93 -31.31
N PRO A 364 -21.27 15.36 -30.50
CA PRO A 364 -21.40 15.57 -29.07
C PRO A 364 -22.09 16.89 -28.72
N PRO A 365 -22.76 16.99 -27.56
CA PRO A 365 -23.32 18.22 -27.05
C PRO A 365 -22.27 19.11 -26.38
N ARG A 366 -22.56 20.40 -26.43
CA ARG A 366 -21.78 21.55 -25.93
C ARG A 366 -21.71 21.59 -24.40
#